data_f7f602630f0c23f0b2d1d1f940210e33
#
_entry.id   f7f602630f0c23f0b2d1d1f940210e33
#
_cell.length_a   1.000
_cell.length_b   1.000
_cell.length_c   1.000
_cell.angle_alpha   90.00
_cell.angle_beta   90.00
_cell.angle_gamma   90.00
#
_symmetry.space_group_name_H-M   'P 1'
#
loop_
_entity.id
_entity.type
_entity.pdbx_description
1 polymer ?
#
loop_
_entity_poly.entity_id
_entity_poly.type
_entity_poly.pdbx_seq_one_letter_code
_entity_poly.pdbx_strand_id
1 'polypeptide(L)'
;IIKHGSLGDIVQISGVLKDIREHHKSDKIYFMTTNKFSNLFKNCPHIDNIILDERKARINFFYYFGLFRKLNYLKFSKVYDLQNSSRTYFYQRFLRSSWSSTRNILTSDETKEKFDKEGVLKRFQIQLKRSGIQKCDNTLYPDFNWAVDKNYRIKFQNYIYIAPFSSKNLVHKRWPYFKELINIIKKEHHNLNLVTAPGNYDEIKLAKKLGLEIILNNNNPTSIQNLASIIKNSKFVISNDTGPAHIAAHLNCDGIVIFGTHTTPKKVSIERSNFKSISTSHLKDLSAEDVYKKISEKLINISND
;
A
#
# COMPACT_ATOMS: atom_id res chain seq x y z
N ILE A 1 16.97 2.15 6.21
CA ILE A 1 15.57 2.60 6.05
C ILE A 1 14.68 1.74 6.94
N ILE A 2 13.67 2.33 7.61
CA ILE A 2 12.75 1.60 8.49
C ILE A 2 11.29 1.79 8.01
N LYS A 3 10.59 0.69 7.69
CA LYS A 3 9.14 0.67 7.44
C LYS A 3 8.55 -0.71 7.72
N HIS A 4 7.58 -0.78 8.64
CA HIS A 4 6.99 -2.03 9.10
C HIS A 4 5.65 -2.39 8.42
N GLY A 5 5.03 -1.50 7.73
CA GLY A 5 3.70 -1.68 7.10
C GLY A 5 2.69 -0.73 7.70
N SER A 6 1.40 -0.65 7.31
CA SER A 6 0.57 -1.62 6.56
C SER A 6 0.98 -1.85 5.09
N LEU A 7 0.18 -2.64 4.34
CA LEU A 7 0.44 -2.88 2.91
C LEU A 7 0.36 -1.59 2.10
N GLY A 8 -0.65 -0.75 2.30
CA GLY A 8 -0.75 0.55 1.63
C GLY A 8 0.46 1.44 1.89
N ASP A 9 0.92 1.50 3.16
CA ASP A 9 2.13 2.25 3.53
C ASP A 9 3.39 1.72 2.84
N ILE A 10 3.52 0.40 2.67
CA ILE A 10 4.63 -0.25 1.97
C ILE A 10 4.63 0.12 0.48
N VAL A 11 3.47 0.14 -0.14
CA VAL A 11 3.32 0.53 -1.56
C VAL A 11 3.71 2.00 -1.75
N GLN A 12 3.25 2.88 -0.88
CA GLN A 12 3.49 4.33 -0.94
C GLN A 12 4.97 4.71 -0.85
N ILE A 13 5.80 3.93 -0.18
CA ILE A 13 7.24 4.25 -0.06
C ILE A 13 8.06 3.84 -1.28
N SER A 14 7.49 3.22 -2.32
CA SER A 14 8.25 2.78 -3.49
C SER A 14 9.05 3.92 -4.14
N GLY A 15 8.43 5.10 -4.31
CA GLY A 15 9.12 6.28 -4.83
C GLY A 15 10.18 6.82 -3.87
N VAL A 16 9.91 6.77 -2.57
CA VAL A 16 10.87 7.17 -1.51
C VAL A 16 12.12 6.30 -1.56
N LEU A 17 11.95 4.98 -1.70
CA LEU A 17 13.07 4.05 -1.82
C LEU A 17 13.91 4.35 -3.06
N LYS A 18 13.28 4.68 -4.18
CA LYS A 18 13.96 5.06 -5.41
C LYS A 18 14.77 6.34 -5.24
N ASP A 19 14.19 7.40 -4.68
CA ASP A 19 14.88 8.67 -4.43
C ASP A 19 16.06 8.49 -3.46
N ILE A 20 15.91 7.69 -2.40
CA ILE A 20 17.00 7.36 -1.50
C ILE A 20 18.11 6.60 -2.23
N ARG A 21 17.77 5.61 -3.08
CA ARG A 21 18.77 4.87 -3.88
C ARG A 21 19.49 5.77 -4.88
N GLU A 22 18.78 6.66 -5.55
CA GLU A 22 19.39 7.60 -6.51
C GLU A 22 20.35 8.59 -5.84
N HIS A 23 20.09 8.97 -4.59
CA HIS A 23 20.99 9.81 -3.78
C HIS A 23 22.19 9.01 -3.26
N HIS A 24 21.97 7.81 -2.75
CA HIS A 24 22.95 6.91 -2.16
C HIS A 24 23.41 5.83 -3.15
N LYS A 25 23.91 6.23 -4.32
CA LYS A 25 24.22 5.31 -5.44
C LYS A 25 25.23 4.22 -5.10
N SER A 26 26.25 4.54 -4.32
CA SER A 26 27.33 3.64 -3.94
C SER A 26 27.18 3.05 -2.53
N ASP A 27 26.20 3.52 -1.75
CA ASP A 27 26.01 3.07 -0.38
C ASP A 27 25.23 1.75 -0.32
N LYS A 28 25.52 0.92 0.70
CA LYS A 28 24.71 -0.25 1.00
C LYS A 28 23.44 0.16 1.76
N ILE A 29 22.29 -0.08 1.14
CA ILE A 29 20.99 0.25 1.72
C ILE A 29 20.39 -0.99 2.38
N TYR A 30 20.17 -0.88 3.68
CA TYR A 30 19.48 -1.88 4.49
C TYR A 30 18.04 -1.44 4.74
N PHE A 31 17.10 -2.36 4.56
CA PHE A 31 15.68 -2.11 4.79
C PHE A 31 15.17 -2.93 5.96
N MET A 32 14.79 -2.27 7.05
CA MET A 32 14.19 -2.93 8.21
C MET A 32 12.68 -3.00 8.06
N THR A 33 12.15 -4.22 8.05
CA THR A 33 10.72 -4.49 7.93
C THR A 33 10.32 -5.73 8.73
N THR A 34 9.00 -6.06 8.71
CA THR A 34 8.49 -7.27 9.34
C THR A 34 8.59 -8.49 8.41
N ASN A 35 8.51 -9.69 8.98
CA ASN A 35 8.53 -10.93 8.20
C ASN A 35 7.44 -10.96 7.11
N LYS A 36 6.26 -10.37 7.38
CA LYS A 36 5.14 -10.28 6.45
C LYS A 36 5.52 -9.66 5.10
N PHE A 37 6.45 -8.71 5.08
CA PHE A 37 6.84 -7.97 3.88
C PHE A 37 8.23 -8.33 3.36
N SER A 38 8.99 -9.14 4.07
CA SER A 38 10.38 -9.45 3.70
C SER A 38 10.51 -10.07 2.31
N ASN A 39 9.64 -11.02 1.97
CA ASN A 39 9.67 -11.65 0.65
C ASN A 39 9.38 -10.66 -0.49
N LEU A 40 8.50 -9.70 -0.28
CA LEU A 40 8.22 -8.65 -1.26
C LEU A 40 9.49 -7.90 -1.63
N PHE A 41 10.30 -7.53 -0.63
CA PHE A 41 11.47 -6.69 -0.81
C PHE A 41 12.72 -7.41 -1.32
N LYS A 42 12.72 -8.75 -1.41
CA LYS A 42 13.85 -9.50 -1.99
C LYS A 42 14.17 -9.09 -3.44
N ASN A 43 13.15 -8.67 -4.18
CA ASN A 43 13.29 -8.26 -5.58
C ASN A 43 13.23 -6.73 -5.76
N CYS A 44 13.27 -5.96 -4.67
CA CYS A 44 13.25 -4.50 -4.76
C CYS A 44 14.61 -3.97 -5.24
N PRO A 45 14.68 -3.26 -6.37
CA PRO A 45 15.97 -2.80 -6.94
C PRO A 45 16.59 -1.65 -6.15
N HIS A 46 15.89 -1.13 -5.16
CA HIS A 46 16.31 0.07 -4.42
C HIS A 46 16.96 -0.24 -3.07
N ILE A 47 17.06 -1.51 -2.69
CA ILE A 47 17.66 -1.96 -1.42
C ILE A 47 18.60 -3.13 -1.66
N ASP A 48 19.61 -3.29 -0.79
CA ASP A 48 20.59 -4.37 -0.92
C ASP A 48 20.36 -5.48 0.12
N ASN A 49 19.90 -5.11 1.31
CA ASN A 49 19.75 -6.06 2.42
C ASN A 49 18.47 -5.83 3.20
N ILE A 50 17.93 -6.91 3.76
CA ILE A 50 16.73 -6.86 4.62
C ILE A 50 17.12 -7.17 6.07
N ILE A 51 16.60 -6.36 6.99
CA ILE A 51 16.67 -6.61 8.44
C ILE A 51 15.26 -6.91 8.92
N LEU A 52 15.08 -8.07 9.56
CA LEU A 52 13.79 -8.43 10.15
C LEU A 52 13.64 -7.84 11.55
N ASP A 53 12.54 -7.16 11.76
CA ASP A 53 12.07 -6.72 13.07
C ASP A 53 10.79 -7.49 13.43
N GLU A 54 10.88 -8.39 14.40
CA GLU A 54 9.75 -9.16 14.88
C GLU A 54 8.76 -8.33 15.72
N ARG A 55 9.13 -7.10 16.05
CA ARG A 55 8.32 -6.17 16.82
C ARG A 55 7.87 -6.74 18.17
N LYS A 56 8.75 -7.50 18.87
CA LYS A 56 8.48 -8.02 20.22
C LYS A 56 8.09 -6.91 21.19
N ALA A 57 7.44 -7.25 22.28
CA ALA A 57 7.13 -6.30 23.34
C ALA A 57 8.41 -5.65 23.88
N ARG A 58 8.36 -4.35 24.27
CA ARG A 58 9.54 -3.60 24.70
C ARG A 58 10.22 -4.16 25.96
N ILE A 59 9.50 -4.96 26.72
CA ILE A 59 10.04 -5.67 27.90
C ILE A 59 10.90 -6.88 27.54
N ASN A 60 10.97 -7.29 26.27
CA ASN A 60 11.81 -8.42 25.83
C ASN A 60 13.27 -7.94 25.63
N PHE A 61 14.01 -7.82 26.72
CA PHE A 61 15.38 -7.30 26.73
C PHE A 61 16.33 -8.12 25.87
N PHE A 62 16.23 -9.45 25.86
CA PHE A 62 17.10 -10.32 25.06
C PHE A 62 16.93 -10.06 23.57
N TYR A 63 15.69 -9.92 23.12
CA TYR A 63 15.41 -9.55 21.73
C TYR A 63 16.05 -8.21 21.35
N TYR A 64 15.83 -7.18 22.17
CA TYR A 64 16.34 -5.84 21.88
C TYR A 64 17.85 -5.75 22.01
N PHE A 65 18.45 -6.46 22.95
CA PHE A 65 19.90 -6.55 23.07
C PHE A 65 20.51 -7.14 21.78
N GLY A 66 19.97 -8.28 21.31
CA GLY A 66 20.40 -8.89 20.04
C GLY A 66 20.20 -7.97 18.83
N LEU A 67 19.02 -7.33 18.73
CA LEU A 67 18.71 -6.41 17.65
C LEU A 67 19.68 -5.20 17.63
N PHE A 68 19.85 -4.52 18.75
CA PHE A 68 20.72 -3.34 18.82
C PHE A 68 22.20 -3.68 18.64
N ARG A 69 22.66 -4.83 19.16
CA ARG A 69 24.02 -5.33 18.90
C ARG A 69 24.25 -5.50 17.40
N LYS A 70 23.31 -6.13 16.67
CA LYS A 70 23.36 -6.29 15.22
C LYS A 70 23.37 -4.95 14.48
N LEU A 71 22.48 -4.03 14.86
CA LEU A 71 22.36 -2.74 14.21
C LEU A 71 23.60 -1.85 14.45
N ASN A 72 24.15 -1.85 15.65
CA ASN A 72 25.38 -1.11 15.96
C ASN A 72 26.63 -1.71 15.30
N TYR A 73 26.67 -3.05 15.13
CA TYR A 73 27.75 -3.70 14.38
C TYR A 73 27.80 -3.23 12.92
N LEU A 74 26.65 -2.98 12.29
CA LEU A 74 26.55 -2.52 10.91
C LEU A 74 26.96 -1.05 10.72
N LYS A 75 27.12 -0.27 11.79
CA LYS A 75 27.64 1.12 11.79
C LYS A 75 26.97 2.02 10.75
N PHE A 76 25.63 2.12 10.79
CA PHE A 76 24.89 2.97 9.87
C PHE A 76 25.28 4.45 10.03
N SER A 77 25.62 5.13 8.95
CA SER A 77 25.86 6.59 8.92
C SER A 77 24.53 7.35 8.98
N LYS A 78 23.52 6.88 8.28
CA LYS A 78 22.19 7.53 8.16
C LYS A 78 21.05 6.52 8.33
N VAL A 79 20.00 6.92 9.05
CA VAL A 79 18.75 6.17 9.18
C VAL A 79 17.59 7.02 8.69
N TYR A 80 16.84 6.51 7.72
CA TYR A 80 15.56 7.08 7.26
C TYR A 80 14.42 6.32 7.93
N ASP A 81 13.80 6.93 8.95
CA ASP A 81 12.63 6.39 9.62
C ASP A 81 11.35 6.81 8.89
N LEU A 82 10.89 5.99 7.96
CA LEU A 82 9.64 6.18 7.23
C LEU A 82 8.43 5.64 8.00
N GLN A 83 8.66 4.95 9.12
CA GLN A 83 7.59 4.47 10.00
C GLN A 83 7.11 5.54 10.97
N ASN A 84 8.00 6.41 11.45
CA ASN A 84 7.67 7.53 12.31
C ASN A 84 6.80 7.17 13.53
N SER A 85 7.10 6.04 14.17
CA SER A 85 6.34 5.49 15.30
C SER A 85 7.07 5.67 16.64
N SER A 86 6.32 5.49 17.75
CA SER A 86 6.95 5.48 19.09
C SER A 86 7.96 4.34 19.24
N ARG A 87 7.83 3.25 18.50
CA ARG A 87 8.76 2.13 18.47
C ARG A 87 10.09 2.53 17.81
N THR A 88 10.02 3.13 16.62
CA THR A 88 11.23 3.55 15.89
C THR A 88 11.95 4.68 16.59
N TYR A 89 11.21 5.56 17.26
CA TYR A 89 11.81 6.56 18.17
C TYR A 89 12.55 5.92 19.35
N PHE A 90 12.04 4.81 19.89
CA PHE A 90 12.79 4.06 20.90
C PHE A 90 14.11 3.51 20.33
N TYR A 91 14.14 3.02 19.07
CA TYR A 91 15.38 2.55 18.44
C TYR A 91 16.42 3.64 18.27
N GLN A 92 16.00 4.86 17.96
CA GLN A 92 16.88 6.01 17.81
C GLN A 92 17.79 6.24 19.04
N ARG A 93 17.29 5.94 20.24
CA ARG A 93 18.04 6.12 21.49
C ARG A 93 19.26 5.20 21.62
N PHE A 94 19.28 4.10 20.89
CA PHE A 94 20.30 3.06 20.98
C PHE A 94 21.24 2.99 19.77
N LEU A 95 21.00 3.83 18.76
CA LEU A 95 21.77 3.83 17.52
C LEU A 95 22.49 5.15 17.34
N ARG A 96 23.81 5.10 17.23
CA ARG A 96 24.67 6.26 16.97
C ARG A 96 24.71 6.57 15.47
N SER A 97 23.65 7.11 14.92
CA SER A 97 23.49 7.41 13.49
C SER A 97 22.80 8.76 13.32
N SER A 98 23.00 9.41 12.19
CA SER A 98 22.17 10.55 11.81
C SER A 98 20.76 10.05 11.45
N TRP A 99 19.72 10.67 12.01
CA TRP A 99 18.33 10.25 11.82
C TRP A 99 17.50 11.25 11.03
N SER A 100 16.76 10.73 10.07
CA SER A 100 15.69 11.42 9.36
C SER A 100 14.35 10.81 9.78
N SER A 101 13.60 11.53 10.58
CA SER A 101 12.25 11.16 11.03
C SER A 101 11.40 12.41 11.14
N THR A 102 10.07 12.29 11.16
CA THR A 102 9.17 13.46 11.37
C THR A 102 9.61 14.32 12.57
N ARG A 103 10.06 13.71 13.66
CA ARG A 103 10.47 14.44 14.86
C ARG A 103 11.76 15.26 14.68
N ASN A 104 12.68 14.76 13.85
CA ASN A 104 13.98 15.38 13.64
C ASN A 104 13.98 16.43 12.54
N ILE A 105 12.94 16.46 11.71
CA ILE A 105 12.87 17.37 10.55
C ILE A 105 11.94 18.56 10.78
N LEU A 106 11.05 18.53 11.79
CA LEU A 106 10.17 19.66 12.10
C LEU A 106 11.00 20.85 12.59
N THR A 107 10.65 22.03 12.12
CA THR A 107 11.21 23.31 12.61
C THR A 107 10.54 23.72 13.92
N SER A 108 11.09 24.70 14.64
CA SER A 108 10.59 25.15 15.95
C SER A 108 9.15 25.71 15.88
N ASP A 109 8.76 26.26 14.74
CA ASP A 109 7.46 26.87 14.45
C ASP A 109 6.44 25.87 13.88
N GLU A 110 6.84 24.64 13.59
CA GLU A 110 5.98 23.59 13.05
C GLU A 110 5.51 22.62 14.13
N THR A 111 4.20 22.35 14.12
CA THR A 111 3.64 21.28 14.96
C THR A 111 3.46 20.00 14.15
N LYS A 112 3.62 18.86 14.81
CA LYS A 112 3.33 17.55 14.20
C LYS A 112 1.91 17.48 13.66
N GLU A 113 0.94 18.10 14.32
CA GLU A 113 -0.43 18.13 13.91
C GLU A 113 -0.63 18.84 12.55
N LYS A 114 0.01 20.01 12.35
CA LYS A 114 0.00 20.71 11.06
C LYS A 114 0.66 19.87 9.97
N PHE A 115 1.82 19.29 10.27
CA PHE A 115 2.54 18.43 9.33
C PHE A 115 1.72 17.20 8.92
N ASP A 116 0.99 16.57 9.84
CA ASP A 116 0.17 15.40 9.59
C ASP A 116 -1.11 15.70 8.77
N LYS A 117 -1.46 16.99 8.56
CA LYS A 117 -2.54 17.39 7.62
C LYS A 117 -2.12 17.28 6.16
N GLU A 118 -0.82 17.35 5.88
CA GLU A 118 -0.30 17.14 4.52
C GLU A 118 -0.51 15.70 4.05
N GLY A 119 -0.63 15.53 2.73
CA GLY A 119 -0.68 14.21 2.10
C GLY A 119 0.59 13.40 2.38
N VAL A 120 0.46 12.09 2.54
CA VAL A 120 1.55 11.21 2.99
C VAL A 120 2.79 11.29 2.08
N LEU A 121 2.61 11.35 0.76
CA LEU A 121 3.73 11.45 -0.18
C LEU A 121 4.45 12.80 -0.05
N LYS A 122 3.69 13.87 0.15
CA LYS A 122 4.26 15.20 0.40
C LYS A 122 5.06 15.23 1.69
N ARG A 123 4.57 14.59 2.75
CA ARG A 123 5.31 14.47 4.03
C ARG A 123 6.63 13.73 3.83
N PHE A 124 6.66 12.64 3.06
CA PHE A 124 7.90 11.96 2.72
C PHE A 124 8.84 12.84 1.89
N GLN A 125 8.32 13.58 0.91
CA GLN A 125 9.13 14.51 0.12
C GLN A 125 9.78 15.58 1.01
N ILE A 126 9.03 16.18 1.93
CA ILE A 126 9.56 17.15 2.90
C ILE A 126 10.62 16.48 3.78
N GLN A 127 10.37 15.27 4.27
CA GLN A 127 11.34 14.51 5.08
C GLN A 127 12.66 14.30 4.32
N LEU A 128 12.60 13.87 3.06
CA LEU A 128 13.79 13.66 2.23
C LEU A 128 14.55 14.96 1.97
N LYS A 129 13.86 16.04 1.55
CA LYS A 129 14.48 17.35 1.29
C LYS A 129 15.21 17.90 2.51
N ARG A 130 14.58 17.87 3.68
CA ARG A 130 15.16 18.31 4.94
C ARG A 130 16.29 17.40 5.45
N SER A 131 16.40 16.20 4.89
CA SER A 131 17.46 15.25 5.19
C SER A 131 18.62 15.30 4.21
N GLY A 132 18.61 16.25 3.26
CA GLY A 132 19.68 16.47 2.29
C GLY A 132 19.41 15.92 0.89
N ILE A 133 18.29 15.21 0.65
CA ILE A 133 17.92 14.69 -0.68
C ILE A 133 17.06 15.73 -1.40
N GLN A 134 17.68 16.58 -2.22
CA GLN A 134 16.96 17.66 -2.91
C GLN A 134 16.12 17.15 -4.10
N LYS A 135 16.67 16.20 -4.86
CA LYS A 135 15.97 15.58 -5.99
C LYS A 135 15.18 14.38 -5.48
N CYS A 136 13.87 14.55 -5.31
CA CYS A 136 12.97 13.54 -4.74
C CYS A 136 11.57 13.58 -5.38
N ASP A 137 11.54 13.55 -6.72
CA ASP A 137 10.30 13.62 -7.48
C ASP A 137 9.60 12.26 -7.56
N ASN A 138 10.36 11.15 -7.55
CA ASN A 138 9.79 9.80 -7.52
C ASN A 138 8.92 9.58 -6.27
N THR A 139 9.22 10.25 -5.15
CA THR A 139 8.42 10.19 -3.92
C THR A 139 6.97 10.59 -4.15
N LEU A 140 6.67 11.57 -5.02
CA LEU A 140 5.31 12.00 -5.32
C LEU A 140 4.59 11.07 -6.32
N TYR A 141 5.36 10.28 -7.07
CA TYR A 141 4.87 9.36 -8.10
C TYR A 141 5.41 7.95 -7.86
N PRO A 142 4.99 7.29 -6.75
CA PRO A 142 5.46 5.94 -6.47
C PRO A 142 5.19 5.00 -7.64
N ASP A 143 6.18 4.20 -8.00
CA ASP A 143 6.08 3.13 -8.98
C ASP A 143 6.24 1.78 -8.27
N PHE A 144 5.21 0.95 -8.34
CA PHE A 144 5.19 -0.37 -7.71
C PHE A 144 5.41 -1.51 -8.71
N ASN A 145 5.77 -1.22 -9.98
CA ASN A 145 5.97 -2.24 -11.02
C ASN A 145 7.11 -3.22 -10.68
N TRP A 146 8.08 -2.85 -9.86
CA TRP A 146 9.14 -3.76 -9.40
C TRP A 146 8.61 -4.94 -8.57
N ALA A 147 7.41 -4.83 -7.99
CA ALA A 147 6.78 -5.87 -7.20
C ALA A 147 5.96 -6.86 -8.04
N VAL A 148 5.73 -6.57 -9.32
CA VAL A 148 4.93 -7.42 -10.21
C VAL A 148 5.72 -8.67 -10.59
N ASP A 149 5.16 -9.85 -10.31
CA ASP A 149 5.71 -11.12 -10.81
C ASP A 149 5.31 -11.28 -12.29
N LYS A 150 6.26 -11.04 -13.19
CA LYS A 150 6.05 -11.12 -14.64
C LYS A 150 5.77 -12.53 -15.14
N ASN A 151 6.10 -13.55 -14.36
CA ASN A 151 5.90 -14.95 -14.71
C ASN A 151 4.58 -15.51 -14.19
N TYR A 152 3.88 -14.75 -13.36
CA TYR A 152 2.61 -15.19 -12.78
C TYR A 152 1.52 -15.26 -13.86
N ARG A 153 0.95 -16.45 -14.08
CA ARG A 153 -0.09 -16.69 -15.07
C ARG A 153 -1.47 -16.57 -14.43
N ILE A 154 -2.31 -15.76 -15.03
CA ILE A 154 -3.70 -15.53 -14.59
C ILE A 154 -4.60 -16.23 -15.59
N LYS A 155 -5.53 -17.08 -15.09
CA LYS A 155 -6.44 -17.86 -15.94
C LYS A 155 -7.57 -17.02 -16.55
N PHE A 156 -7.84 -15.84 -15.99
CA PHE A 156 -8.91 -14.96 -16.46
C PHE A 156 -8.36 -13.96 -17.49
N GLN A 157 -9.13 -13.75 -18.54
CA GLN A 157 -8.96 -12.63 -19.47
C GLN A 157 -10.12 -11.65 -19.27
N ASN A 158 -9.98 -10.39 -19.64
CA ASN A 158 -11.02 -9.36 -19.53
C ASN A 158 -11.75 -9.37 -18.19
N TYR A 159 -11.04 -9.13 -17.10
CA TYR A 159 -11.62 -9.14 -15.78
C TYR A 159 -11.50 -7.80 -15.05
N ILE A 160 -12.47 -7.57 -14.18
CA ILE A 160 -12.50 -6.48 -13.21
C ILE A 160 -12.00 -7.02 -11.87
N TYR A 161 -11.04 -6.36 -11.27
CA TYR A 161 -10.58 -6.71 -9.93
C TYR A 161 -11.42 -6.01 -8.87
N ILE A 162 -12.03 -6.77 -7.99
CA ILE A 162 -12.87 -6.27 -6.89
C ILE A 162 -12.15 -6.51 -5.56
N ALA A 163 -11.91 -5.43 -4.78
CA ALA A 163 -11.32 -5.50 -3.45
C ALA A 163 -12.32 -5.03 -2.36
N PRO A 164 -13.29 -5.87 -1.97
CA PRO A 164 -14.38 -5.49 -1.06
C PRO A 164 -13.98 -5.63 0.42
N PHE A 165 -12.75 -6.08 0.70
CA PHE A 165 -12.30 -6.41 2.05
C PHE A 165 -11.64 -5.23 2.76
N SER A 166 -11.50 -5.35 4.07
CA SER A 166 -10.62 -4.54 4.92
C SER A 166 -10.14 -5.38 6.08
N SER A 167 -9.08 -4.95 6.77
CA SER A 167 -8.62 -5.65 7.98
C SER A 167 -9.74 -5.73 9.03
N LYS A 168 -9.68 -6.75 9.91
CA LYS A 168 -10.71 -7.01 10.95
C LYS A 168 -10.99 -5.79 11.84
N ASN A 169 -9.98 -4.98 12.13
CA ASN A 169 -10.12 -3.78 12.96
C ASN A 169 -10.63 -2.54 12.19
N LEU A 170 -10.83 -2.65 10.87
CA LEU A 170 -11.22 -1.54 9.99
C LEU A 170 -12.50 -1.85 9.20
N VAL A 171 -13.45 -2.57 9.82
CA VAL A 171 -14.72 -2.95 9.18
C VAL A 171 -15.52 -1.71 8.72
N HIS A 172 -15.39 -0.59 9.44
CA HIS A 172 -16.02 0.69 9.09
C HIS A 172 -15.55 1.26 7.73
N LYS A 173 -14.46 0.74 7.16
CA LYS A 173 -14.01 1.08 5.80
C LYS A 173 -14.71 0.29 4.70
N ARG A 174 -15.49 -0.73 5.03
CA ARG A 174 -16.16 -1.58 4.04
C ARG A 174 -17.42 -0.90 3.57
N TRP A 175 -17.47 -0.61 2.28
CA TRP A 175 -18.71 -0.20 1.63
C TRP A 175 -19.69 -1.40 1.61
N PRO A 176 -20.94 -1.23 2.04
CA PRO A 176 -21.84 -2.38 2.27
C PRO A 176 -22.42 -2.97 0.99
N TYR A 177 -22.50 -2.23 -0.11
CA TYR A 177 -23.27 -2.60 -1.31
C TYR A 177 -22.43 -3.24 -2.43
N PHE A 178 -21.30 -3.89 -2.07
CA PHE A 178 -20.54 -4.64 -3.09
C PHE A 178 -21.35 -5.77 -3.73
N LYS A 179 -22.24 -6.44 -2.98
CA LYS A 179 -23.05 -7.54 -3.51
C LYS A 179 -24.01 -7.05 -4.59
N GLU A 180 -24.67 -5.94 -4.32
CA GLU A 180 -25.61 -5.28 -5.22
C GLU A 180 -24.87 -4.79 -6.48
N LEU A 181 -23.73 -4.11 -6.34
CA LEU A 181 -22.92 -3.67 -7.47
C LEU A 181 -22.45 -4.85 -8.33
N ILE A 182 -21.99 -5.94 -7.72
CA ILE A 182 -21.60 -7.17 -8.43
C ILE A 182 -22.76 -7.74 -9.24
N ASN A 183 -23.97 -7.75 -8.67
CA ASN A 183 -25.17 -8.24 -9.37
C ASN A 183 -25.55 -7.34 -10.57
N ILE A 184 -25.46 -6.01 -10.41
CA ILE A 184 -25.70 -5.05 -11.51
C ILE A 184 -24.68 -5.31 -12.63
N ILE A 185 -23.38 -5.36 -12.32
CA ILE A 185 -22.33 -5.55 -13.32
C ILE A 185 -22.53 -6.89 -14.06
N LYS A 186 -22.83 -7.99 -13.34
CA LYS A 186 -23.08 -9.30 -13.96
C LYS A 186 -24.29 -9.32 -14.87
N LYS A 187 -25.31 -8.54 -14.56
CA LYS A 187 -26.51 -8.42 -15.37
C LYS A 187 -26.28 -7.62 -16.64
N GLU A 188 -25.55 -6.51 -16.53
CA GLU A 188 -25.35 -5.58 -17.65
C GLU A 188 -24.13 -5.96 -18.52
N HIS A 189 -23.18 -6.74 -17.99
CA HIS A 189 -21.91 -7.09 -18.64
C HIS A 189 -21.58 -8.57 -18.46
N HIS A 190 -22.28 -9.44 -19.19
CA HIS A 190 -22.19 -10.91 -19.06
C HIS A 190 -20.81 -11.49 -19.41
N ASN A 191 -20.01 -10.79 -20.20
CA ASN A 191 -18.67 -11.21 -20.66
C ASN A 191 -17.53 -10.78 -19.71
N LEU A 192 -17.82 -10.00 -18.67
CA LEU A 192 -16.82 -9.56 -17.71
C LEU A 192 -16.69 -10.52 -16.53
N ASN A 193 -15.48 -11.01 -16.28
CA ASN A 193 -15.17 -11.76 -15.08
C ASN A 193 -14.95 -10.80 -13.89
N LEU A 194 -15.62 -11.02 -12.78
CA LEU A 194 -15.43 -10.25 -11.54
C LEU A 194 -14.56 -11.06 -10.58
N VAL A 195 -13.32 -10.64 -10.41
CA VAL A 195 -12.26 -11.42 -9.80
C VAL A 195 -11.77 -10.75 -8.50
N THR A 196 -11.41 -11.56 -7.52
CA THR A 196 -10.76 -11.10 -6.29
C THR A 196 -9.63 -12.04 -5.86
N ALA A 197 -8.67 -11.53 -5.09
CA ALA A 197 -7.61 -12.31 -4.47
C ALA A 197 -7.59 -12.04 -2.95
N PRO A 198 -8.33 -12.82 -2.15
CA PRO A 198 -8.42 -12.66 -0.71
C PRO A 198 -7.08 -12.85 -0.01
N GLY A 199 -6.81 -12.06 1.03
CA GLY A 199 -5.58 -12.14 1.82
C GLY A 199 -5.64 -13.10 3.03
N ASN A 200 -6.81 -13.70 3.31
CA ASN A 200 -7.01 -14.65 4.41
C ASN A 200 -8.30 -15.47 4.22
N TYR A 201 -8.47 -16.50 5.05
CA TYR A 201 -9.60 -17.43 4.95
C TYR A 201 -10.99 -16.80 5.20
N ASP A 202 -11.08 -15.78 6.06
CA ASP A 202 -12.36 -15.08 6.29
C ASP A 202 -12.77 -14.29 5.03
N GLU A 203 -11.81 -13.70 4.35
CA GLU A 203 -12.04 -13.01 3.08
C GLU A 203 -12.41 -13.98 1.95
N ILE A 204 -11.86 -15.21 1.94
CA ILE A 204 -12.26 -16.26 1.00
C ILE A 204 -13.74 -16.60 1.19
N LYS A 205 -14.19 -16.78 2.44
CA LYS A 205 -15.62 -17.04 2.73
C LYS A 205 -16.50 -15.88 2.28
N LEU A 206 -16.08 -14.66 2.51
CA LEU A 206 -16.84 -13.48 2.07
C LEU A 206 -16.87 -13.35 0.55
N ALA A 207 -15.76 -13.59 -0.14
CA ALA A 207 -15.72 -13.58 -1.61
C ALA A 207 -16.71 -14.57 -2.24
N LYS A 208 -16.80 -15.79 -1.69
CA LYS A 208 -17.80 -16.80 -2.11
C LYS A 208 -19.23 -16.28 -1.94
N LYS A 209 -19.55 -15.65 -0.80
CA LYS A 209 -20.88 -15.06 -0.56
C LYS A 209 -21.21 -13.93 -1.52
N LEU A 210 -20.21 -13.14 -1.92
CA LEU A 210 -20.38 -12.08 -2.91
C LEU A 210 -20.51 -12.61 -4.33
N GLY A 211 -20.17 -13.88 -4.59
CA GLY A 211 -20.24 -14.49 -5.92
C GLY A 211 -19.11 -14.04 -6.84
N LEU A 212 -17.94 -13.72 -6.29
CA LEU A 212 -16.74 -13.36 -7.04
C LEU A 212 -15.94 -14.59 -7.44
N GLU A 213 -15.28 -14.51 -8.59
CA GLU A 213 -14.22 -15.45 -8.96
C GLU A 213 -13.00 -15.23 -8.07
N ILE A 214 -12.46 -16.32 -7.50
CA ILE A 214 -11.42 -16.24 -6.47
C ILE A 214 -10.11 -16.77 -7.05
N ILE A 215 -9.07 -15.95 -6.96
CA ILE A 215 -7.70 -16.37 -7.28
C ILE A 215 -6.96 -16.72 -5.99
N LEU A 216 -6.47 -17.95 -5.92
CA LEU A 216 -5.68 -18.49 -4.82
C LEU A 216 -4.42 -19.15 -5.39
N ASN A 217 -3.40 -19.29 -4.54
CA ASN A 217 -2.22 -20.09 -4.83
C ASN A 217 -2.30 -21.40 -4.03
N ASN A 218 -2.56 -22.54 -4.70
CA ASN A 218 -2.74 -23.84 -4.07
C ASN A 218 -3.69 -23.78 -2.85
N ASN A 219 -4.90 -23.20 -3.06
CA ASN A 219 -5.93 -23.00 -2.03
C ASN A 219 -5.55 -22.03 -0.89
N ASN A 220 -4.42 -21.36 -0.96
CA ASN A 220 -3.98 -20.35 0.01
C ASN A 220 -4.05 -18.93 -0.60
N PRO A 221 -4.10 -17.90 0.23
CA PRO A 221 -3.95 -16.52 -0.23
C PRO A 221 -2.68 -16.33 -1.08
N THR A 222 -2.78 -15.50 -2.11
CA THR A 222 -1.65 -15.18 -3.00
C THR A 222 -0.58 -14.36 -2.28
N SER A 223 0.65 -14.40 -2.80
CA SER A 223 1.71 -13.46 -2.38
C SER A 223 1.36 -12.03 -2.78
N ILE A 224 2.05 -11.04 -2.19
CA ILE A 224 1.85 -9.63 -2.56
C ILE A 224 2.30 -9.39 -4.01
N GLN A 225 3.32 -10.07 -4.48
CA GLN A 225 3.80 -10.01 -5.87
C GLN A 225 2.73 -10.53 -6.83
N ASN A 226 2.14 -11.69 -6.54
CA ASN A 226 1.06 -12.24 -7.36
C ASN A 226 -0.19 -11.36 -7.30
N LEU A 227 -0.52 -10.79 -6.14
CA LEU A 227 -1.59 -9.80 -6.02
C LEU A 227 -1.32 -8.57 -6.89
N ALA A 228 -0.09 -8.06 -6.92
CA ALA A 228 0.29 -6.95 -7.78
C ALA A 228 0.12 -7.32 -9.27
N SER A 229 0.49 -8.56 -9.65
CA SER A 229 0.29 -9.05 -11.03
C SER A 229 -1.20 -9.17 -11.38
N ILE A 230 -2.03 -9.69 -10.48
CA ILE A 230 -3.48 -9.79 -10.69
C ILE A 230 -4.08 -8.40 -10.87
N ILE A 231 -3.73 -7.43 -10.03
CA ILE A 231 -4.23 -6.06 -10.13
C ILE A 231 -3.73 -5.39 -11.41
N LYS A 232 -2.45 -5.55 -11.75
CA LYS A 232 -1.84 -4.92 -12.95
C LYS A 232 -2.49 -5.38 -14.26
N ASN A 233 -2.91 -6.64 -14.32
CA ASN A 233 -3.52 -7.21 -15.53
C ASN A 233 -5.05 -7.07 -15.57
N SER A 234 -5.68 -6.51 -14.54
CA SER A 234 -7.11 -6.22 -14.58
C SER A 234 -7.41 -5.04 -15.50
N LYS A 235 -8.54 -5.06 -16.15
CA LYS A 235 -9.03 -3.96 -17.00
C LYS A 235 -9.52 -2.78 -16.16
N PHE A 236 -10.03 -3.04 -14.98
CA PHE A 236 -10.51 -2.03 -14.04
C PHE A 236 -10.47 -2.54 -12.60
N VAL A 237 -10.32 -1.63 -11.65
CA VAL A 237 -10.27 -1.94 -10.21
C VAL A 237 -11.36 -1.21 -9.46
N ILE A 238 -12.11 -1.94 -8.61
CA ILE A 238 -13.10 -1.36 -7.69
C ILE A 238 -12.71 -1.77 -6.27
N SER A 239 -12.41 -0.82 -5.41
CA SER A 239 -11.83 -1.13 -4.10
C SER A 239 -12.36 -0.23 -2.98
N ASN A 240 -12.39 -0.76 -1.75
CA ASN A 240 -12.33 0.06 -0.53
C ASN A 240 -10.95 0.71 -0.38
N ASP A 241 -10.82 1.72 0.51
CA ASP A 241 -9.53 2.30 0.92
C ASP A 241 -8.69 1.27 1.71
N THR A 242 -7.96 0.44 0.97
CA THR A 242 -7.15 -0.67 1.49
C THR A 242 -5.87 -0.88 0.68
N GLY A 243 -5.01 -1.82 1.10
CA GLY A 243 -3.76 -2.12 0.41
C GLY A 243 -3.88 -2.35 -1.09
N PRO A 244 -4.84 -3.15 -1.59
CA PRO A 244 -5.08 -3.33 -3.02
C PRO A 244 -5.36 -2.05 -3.79
N ALA A 245 -6.10 -1.08 -3.22
CA ALA A 245 -6.31 0.22 -3.84
C ALA A 245 -4.99 0.98 -4.07
N HIS A 246 -4.10 0.97 -3.07
CA HIS A 246 -2.76 1.57 -3.21
C HIS A 246 -1.93 0.85 -4.27
N ILE A 247 -2.00 -0.50 -4.35
CA ILE A 247 -1.33 -1.25 -5.41
C ILE A 247 -1.84 -0.79 -6.78
N ALA A 248 -3.16 -0.74 -6.99
CA ALA A 248 -3.76 -0.31 -8.24
C ALA A 248 -3.33 1.11 -8.64
N ALA A 249 -3.43 2.06 -7.70
CA ALA A 249 -3.05 3.45 -7.93
C ALA A 249 -1.56 3.59 -8.34
N HIS A 250 -0.66 2.85 -7.68
CA HIS A 250 0.78 2.95 -7.92
C HIS A 250 1.32 1.96 -8.97
N LEU A 251 0.44 1.15 -9.56
CA LEU A 251 0.66 0.42 -10.80
C LEU A 251 0.06 1.16 -12.02
N ASN A 252 -0.54 2.33 -11.80
CA ASN A 252 -1.22 3.12 -12.82
C ASN A 252 -2.35 2.35 -13.51
N CYS A 253 -3.14 1.60 -12.73
CA CYS A 253 -4.33 0.89 -13.21
C CYS A 253 -5.52 1.84 -13.31
N ASP A 254 -6.44 1.55 -14.20
CA ASP A 254 -7.76 2.20 -14.24
C ASP A 254 -8.61 1.70 -13.07
N GLY A 255 -9.33 2.59 -12.40
CA GLY A 255 -10.20 2.15 -11.32
C GLY A 255 -10.74 3.24 -10.41
N ILE A 256 -11.50 2.77 -9.44
CA ILE A 256 -12.06 3.61 -8.38
C ILE A 256 -11.77 3.06 -6.99
N VAL A 257 -11.70 3.97 -6.04
CA VAL A 257 -11.63 3.65 -4.61
C VAL A 257 -12.70 4.39 -3.83
N ILE A 258 -13.39 3.68 -2.93
CA ILE A 258 -14.50 4.21 -2.14
C ILE A 258 -14.01 4.61 -0.76
N PHE A 259 -14.30 5.86 -0.37
CA PHE A 259 -13.94 6.45 0.91
C PHE A 259 -15.16 6.84 1.73
N GLY A 260 -15.12 6.51 3.02
CA GLY A 260 -15.92 7.16 4.06
C GLY A 260 -15.14 8.27 4.76
N THR A 261 -15.58 8.68 5.94
CA THR A 261 -15.00 9.80 6.71
C THR A 261 -13.73 9.47 7.49
N HIS A 262 -13.30 8.20 7.52
CA HIS A 262 -12.14 7.74 8.31
C HIS A 262 -10.80 8.35 7.86
N THR A 263 -10.70 8.77 6.61
CA THR A 263 -9.56 9.49 6.02
C THR A 263 -10.01 10.16 4.72
N THR A 264 -9.11 10.85 4.04
CA THR A 264 -9.41 11.49 2.75
C THR A 264 -8.45 11.00 1.66
N PRO A 265 -8.87 10.95 0.39
CA PRO A 265 -8.01 10.61 -0.75
C PRO A 265 -6.74 11.46 -0.80
N LYS A 266 -6.87 12.78 -0.52
CA LYS A 266 -5.75 13.72 -0.45
C LYS A 266 -4.74 13.32 0.64
N LYS A 267 -5.22 12.98 1.84
CA LYS A 267 -4.36 12.60 2.97
C LYS A 267 -3.56 11.34 2.69
N VAL A 268 -4.16 10.36 2.06
CA VAL A 268 -3.48 9.11 1.68
C VAL A 268 -2.81 9.19 0.30
N SER A 269 -2.96 10.31 -0.41
CA SER A 269 -2.30 10.58 -1.70
C SER A 269 -2.51 9.46 -2.73
N ILE A 270 -3.75 8.96 -2.86
CA ILE A 270 -4.05 7.76 -3.66
C ILE A 270 -4.47 8.08 -5.09
N GLU A 271 -5.06 9.26 -5.34
CA GLU A 271 -5.58 9.61 -6.67
C GLU A 271 -4.48 9.74 -7.72
N ARG A 272 -4.78 9.23 -8.91
CA ARG A 272 -3.96 9.29 -10.11
C ARG A 272 -4.83 9.69 -11.30
N SER A 273 -4.20 9.91 -12.48
CA SER A 273 -4.95 10.21 -13.71
C SER A 273 -6.06 9.18 -13.98
N ASN A 274 -5.75 7.91 -13.81
CA ASN A 274 -6.61 6.78 -14.13
C ASN A 274 -7.31 6.15 -12.91
N PHE A 275 -6.91 6.54 -11.68
CA PHE A 275 -7.45 5.96 -10.45
C PHE A 275 -8.10 7.04 -9.60
N LYS A 276 -9.43 7.03 -9.53
CA LYS A 276 -10.25 8.09 -8.92
C LYS A 276 -10.89 7.66 -7.62
N SER A 277 -11.23 8.60 -6.78
CA SER A 277 -11.96 8.34 -5.54
C SER A 277 -13.43 8.70 -5.64
N ILE A 278 -14.27 7.93 -4.93
CA ILE A 278 -15.65 8.28 -4.60
C ILE A 278 -15.72 8.45 -3.09
N SER A 279 -15.95 9.68 -2.63
CA SER A 279 -16.04 10.00 -1.21
C SER A 279 -17.47 10.28 -0.80
N THR A 280 -17.86 9.78 0.38
CA THR A 280 -19.17 10.02 0.99
C THR A 280 -19.04 10.25 2.48
N SER A 281 -19.98 11.00 3.07
CA SER A 281 -20.06 11.22 4.52
C SER A 281 -20.40 9.92 5.27
N HIS A 282 -21.27 9.09 4.68
CA HIS A 282 -21.57 7.77 5.22
C HIS A 282 -21.56 6.75 4.09
N LEU A 283 -20.82 5.65 4.25
CA LEU A 283 -20.72 4.60 3.23
C LEU A 283 -22.09 3.97 2.89
N LYS A 284 -23.05 4.01 3.80
CA LYS A 284 -24.41 3.52 3.59
C LYS A 284 -25.26 4.42 2.68
N ASP A 285 -24.90 5.70 2.53
CA ASP A 285 -25.64 6.66 1.70
C ASP A 285 -25.24 6.59 0.21
N LEU A 286 -24.15 5.90 -0.09
CA LEU A 286 -23.69 5.69 -1.47
C LEU A 286 -24.28 4.37 -1.99
N SER A 287 -25.27 4.43 -2.87
CA SER A 287 -25.93 3.23 -3.42
C SER A 287 -25.04 2.50 -4.44
N ALA A 288 -25.40 1.25 -4.76
CA ALA A 288 -24.74 0.48 -5.80
C ALA A 288 -24.96 1.09 -7.19
N GLU A 289 -26.17 1.61 -7.42
CA GLU A 289 -26.57 2.30 -8.64
C GLU A 289 -25.76 3.56 -8.88
N ASP A 290 -25.52 4.37 -7.83
CA ASP A 290 -24.70 5.58 -7.93
C ASP A 290 -23.25 5.26 -8.29
N VAL A 291 -22.69 4.21 -7.69
CA VAL A 291 -21.35 3.75 -8.05
C VAL A 291 -21.33 3.22 -9.47
N TYR A 292 -22.30 2.37 -9.85
CA TYR A 292 -22.40 1.82 -11.21
C TYR A 292 -22.51 2.93 -12.26
N LYS A 293 -23.37 3.93 -12.06
CA LYS A 293 -23.53 5.07 -12.96
C LYS A 293 -22.21 5.81 -13.22
N LYS A 294 -21.31 5.90 -12.21
CA LYS A 294 -20.01 6.57 -12.34
C LYS A 294 -18.98 5.75 -13.15
N ILE A 295 -19.18 4.45 -13.28
CA ILE A 295 -18.22 3.54 -13.95
C ILE A 295 -18.80 2.87 -15.20
N SER A 296 -20.11 2.98 -15.46
CA SER A 296 -20.83 2.27 -16.52
C SER A 296 -20.22 2.49 -17.91
N GLU A 297 -19.93 3.74 -18.27
CA GLU A 297 -19.30 4.05 -19.56
C GLU A 297 -17.96 3.33 -19.73
N LYS A 298 -17.13 3.29 -18.68
CA LYS A 298 -15.85 2.58 -18.71
C LYS A 298 -16.04 1.07 -18.84
N LEU A 299 -17.02 0.51 -18.14
CA LEU A 299 -17.33 -0.93 -18.22
C LEU A 299 -17.89 -1.33 -19.59
N ILE A 300 -18.72 -0.49 -20.21
CA ILE A 300 -19.20 -0.71 -21.59
C ILE A 300 -18.02 -0.79 -22.56
N ASN A 301 -17.07 0.14 -22.48
CA ASN A 301 -15.90 0.12 -23.34
C ASN A 301 -15.06 -1.16 -23.15
N ILE A 302 -14.84 -1.58 -21.90
CA ILE A 302 -14.12 -2.83 -21.59
C ILE A 302 -14.88 -4.07 -22.08
N SER A 303 -16.21 -4.05 -22.05
CA SER A 303 -17.05 -5.18 -22.52
C SER A 303 -17.03 -5.34 -24.04
N ASN A 304 -16.76 -4.25 -24.77
CA ASN A 304 -16.74 -4.25 -26.23
C ASN A 304 -15.36 -4.56 -26.82
N ASP A 305 -14.30 -4.51 -25.96
CA ASP A 305 -12.91 -4.92 -26.31
C ASP A 305 -12.75 -6.46 -26.20
#